data_bd8d88fe4b6c87de8084680055920339
#
_entry.id   bd8d88fe4b6c87de8084680055920339
#
_cell.length_a   1.000
_cell.length_b   1.000
_cell.length_c   1.000
_cell.angle_alpha   90.00
_cell.angle_beta   90.00
_cell.angle_gamma   90.00
#
_symmetry.space_group_name_H-M   'P 1'
#
loop_
_entity.id
_entity.type
_entity.pdbx_description
1 polymer ?
#
loop_
_entity_poly.entity_id
_entity_poly.type
_entity_poly.pdbx_seq_one_letter_code
_entity_poly.pdbx_strand_id
1 'polypeptide(L)'
;MTEKNGAAEKPLFANTQVSTSRVIHTPSAFARENLLHLQEAGSLRALAPHVSRRENLPSYLFFLVKDGAGTLSYGGREFSLRAGDCVFIDCRTGYAQATSAHRDESGCFDELWALSWVHFDGPTMAGIYEKYLERGGQPVFSCTAPGRRERYLSLVGAIFQLASADSYVRDMQIAAQLTELLTCLMEDAWNPELTGSPGTKRLSVREVRAYISDHYGEKLSLDSLSKRFFINKYYLAKIFKEQYGYTVNACIAQVRIGKAKELLRFSDRSVEAIGFDCGFTDPNYFARCFKKVEGVSPSEYRQSW
;
A
#
# COMPACT_ATOMS: atom_id res chain seq x y z
N MET A 1 -38.22 49.46 11.60
CA MET A 1 -38.21 48.15 12.26
C MET A 1 -38.54 47.10 11.21
N THR A 2 -37.57 46.49 10.63
CA THR A 2 -37.71 45.43 9.66
C THR A 2 -36.91 44.23 10.18
N GLU A 3 -37.66 43.26 10.72
CA GLU A 3 -37.12 41.99 11.17
C GLU A 3 -36.49 41.23 10.00
N LYS A 4 -35.17 41.01 10.06
CA LYS A 4 -34.49 40.07 9.21
C LYS A 4 -34.75 38.66 9.77
N ASN A 5 -35.66 37.93 9.11
CA ASN A 5 -35.79 36.50 9.29
C ASN A 5 -34.49 35.84 8.84
N GLY A 6 -33.68 35.45 9.82
CA GLY A 6 -32.55 34.53 9.60
C GLY A 6 -33.07 33.13 9.37
N ALA A 7 -33.28 32.76 8.12
CA ALA A 7 -33.43 31.36 7.76
C ALA A 7 -32.11 30.65 8.07
N ALA A 8 -32.10 29.83 9.10
CA ALA A 8 -30.97 28.92 9.37
C ALA A 8 -30.78 28.05 8.12
N GLU A 9 -29.66 28.18 7.46
CA GLU A 9 -29.27 27.26 6.37
C GLU A 9 -29.34 25.84 6.91
N LYS A 10 -30.29 25.07 6.38
CA LYS A 10 -30.32 23.62 6.63
C LYS A 10 -28.97 23.06 6.16
N PRO A 11 -28.22 22.34 7.03
CA PRO A 11 -26.99 21.71 6.58
C PRO A 11 -27.31 20.81 5.40
N LEU A 12 -26.54 20.95 4.33
CA LEU A 12 -26.69 20.24 3.04
C LEU A 12 -26.80 18.69 3.20
N PHE A 13 -26.58 18.15 4.40
CA PHE A 13 -26.56 16.74 4.74
C PHE A 13 -27.22 16.41 6.08
N ALA A 14 -28.29 17.07 6.44
CA ALA A 14 -29.15 16.59 7.54
C ALA A 14 -29.86 15.30 7.11
N ASN A 15 -29.12 14.21 7.04
CA ASN A 15 -29.67 12.90 6.78
C ASN A 15 -29.95 12.23 8.13
N THR A 16 -31.23 12.04 8.46
CA THR A 16 -31.66 11.33 9.70
C THR A 16 -31.27 9.86 9.71
N GLN A 17 -30.77 9.34 8.59
CA GLN A 17 -30.40 7.92 8.44
C GLN A 17 -28.95 7.62 8.84
N VAL A 18 -28.10 8.65 8.99
CA VAL A 18 -26.67 8.44 9.33
C VAL A 18 -26.19 9.49 10.32
N SER A 19 -25.32 9.06 11.24
CA SER A 19 -24.45 9.93 12.02
C SER A 19 -23.07 9.96 11.36
N THR A 20 -22.55 11.15 11.05
CA THR A 20 -21.26 11.27 10.33
C THR A 20 -20.38 12.34 10.94
N SER A 21 -19.08 12.06 11.01
CA SER A 21 -18.02 13.03 11.25
C SER A 21 -17.17 13.08 9.98
N ARG A 22 -17.01 14.26 9.39
CA ARG A 22 -16.45 14.42 8.05
C ARG A 22 -15.62 15.69 7.94
N VAL A 23 -14.48 15.62 7.29
CA VAL A 23 -13.66 16.76 6.88
C VAL A 23 -13.46 16.74 5.37
N ILE A 24 -13.76 17.87 4.73
CA ILE A 24 -13.42 18.12 3.34
C ILE A 24 -12.15 18.95 3.34
N HIS A 25 -11.12 18.48 2.64
CA HIS A 25 -9.82 19.11 2.57
C HIS A 25 -9.57 19.69 1.19
N THR A 26 -9.11 20.94 1.16
CA THR A 26 -8.64 21.57 -0.07
C THR A 26 -7.11 21.59 -0.06
N PRO A 27 -6.45 20.67 -0.79
CA PRO A 27 -4.99 20.63 -0.82
C PRO A 27 -4.42 21.88 -1.51
N SER A 28 -3.23 22.29 -1.10
CA SER A 28 -2.49 23.38 -1.76
C SER A 28 -2.17 23.05 -3.22
N ALA A 29 -1.86 24.06 -4.03
CA ALA A 29 -1.43 23.85 -5.42
C ALA A 29 -0.21 22.93 -5.48
N PHE A 30 0.77 23.17 -4.59
CA PHE A 30 1.96 22.31 -4.47
C PHE A 30 1.60 20.84 -4.19
N ALA A 31 0.66 20.60 -3.25
CA ALA A 31 0.26 19.24 -2.91
C ALA A 31 -0.45 18.53 -4.07
N ARG A 32 -1.32 19.22 -4.80
CA ARG A 32 -2.00 18.66 -5.96
C ARG A 32 -1.03 18.23 -7.08
N GLU A 33 0.04 18.97 -7.26
CA GLU A 33 1.00 18.73 -8.34
C GLU A 33 2.09 17.73 -7.96
N ASN A 34 2.43 17.61 -6.66
CA ASN A 34 3.65 16.91 -6.23
C ASN A 34 3.43 15.81 -5.19
N LEU A 35 2.30 15.76 -4.50
CA LEU A 35 2.07 14.87 -3.38
C LEU A 35 0.82 14.00 -3.56
N LEU A 36 0.76 12.92 -2.81
CA LEU A 36 -0.52 12.32 -2.46
C LEU A 36 -1.29 13.33 -1.61
N HIS A 37 -2.55 13.56 -1.93
CA HIS A 37 -3.34 14.58 -1.23
C HIS A 37 -4.75 14.09 -0.91
N LEU A 38 -5.21 14.47 0.26
CA LEU A 38 -6.55 14.19 0.74
C LEU A 38 -7.57 15.08 0.01
N GLN A 39 -8.74 14.53 -0.25
CA GLN A 39 -9.94 15.28 -0.66
C GLN A 39 -10.99 15.27 0.44
N GLU A 40 -11.20 14.10 1.07
CA GLU A 40 -12.18 13.92 2.13
C GLU A 40 -11.79 12.77 3.04
N ALA A 41 -12.02 12.93 4.34
CA ALA A 41 -11.92 11.84 5.32
C ALA A 41 -13.11 11.90 6.29
N GLY A 42 -13.48 10.74 6.84
CA GLY A 42 -14.55 10.71 7.82
C GLY A 42 -14.86 9.35 8.39
N SER A 43 -15.88 9.37 9.25
CA SER A 43 -16.52 8.17 9.77
C SER A 43 -18.03 8.32 9.71
N LEU A 44 -18.71 7.21 9.54
CA LEU A 44 -20.16 7.12 9.46
C LEU A 44 -20.64 5.97 10.35
N ARG A 45 -21.77 6.18 11.03
CA ARG A 45 -22.59 5.12 11.60
C ARG A 45 -23.99 5.24 11.02
N ALA A 46 -24.48 4.18 10.39
CA ALA A 46 -25.84 4.11 9.91
C ALA A 46 -26.81 4.03 11.12
N LEU A 47 -27.90 4.78 11.05
CA LEU A 47 -29.00 4.78 12.01
C LEU A 47 -30.25 4.14 11.40
N ALA A 48 -30.29 4.02 10.07
CA ALA A 48 -31.29 3.33 9.28
C ALA A 48 -30.64 2.84 7.99
N PRO A 49 -31.25 1.92 7.24
CA PRO A 49 -30.78 1.51 5.93
C PRO A 49 -30.60 2.72 5.01
N HIS A 50 -29.42 2.85 4.42
CA HIS A 50 -29.13 3.93 3.50
C HIS A 50 -28.26 3.47 2.34
N VAL A 51 -28.36 4.17 1.22
CA VAL A 51 -27.56 3.93 0.01
C VAL A 51 -26.83 5.22 -0.33
N SER A 52 -25.53 5.08 -0.61
CA SER A 52 -24.69 6.15 -1.15
C SER A 52 -24.20 5.73 -2.54
N ARG A 53 -24.48 6.55 -3.56
CA ARG A 53 -24.01 6.33 -4.93
C ARG A 53 -23.12 7.49 -5.37
N ARG A 54 -22.04 7.17 -6.08
CA ARG A 54 -21.11 8.15 -6.66
C ARG A 54 -20.71 7.69 -8.07
N GLU A 55 -20.49 8.66 -8.94
CA GLU A 55 -20.05 8.44 -10.31
C GLU A 55 -19.03 9.51 -10.70
N ASN A 56 -18.00 9.09 -11.46
CA ASN A 56 -16.99 9.99 -12.03
C ASN A 56 -16.27 10.92 -11.04
N LEU A 57 -15.99 10.43 -9.83
CA LEU A 57 -15.17 11.18 -8.89
C LEU A 57 -13.67 11.00 -9.24
N PRO A 58 -12.92 12.09 -9.44
CA PRO A 58 -11.48 12.01 -9.64
C PRO A 58 -10.76 11.75 -8.30
N SER A 59 -10.95 10.56 -7.74
CA SER A 59 -10.38 10.15 -6.47
C SER A 59 -10.25 8.64 -6.38
N TYR A 60 -9.41 8.20 -5.46
CA TYR A 60 -9.39 6.84 -4.95
C TYR A 60 -10.03 6.81 -3.57
N LEU A 61 -10.75 5.75 -3.28
CA LEU A 61 -11.45 5.54 -2.01
C LEU A 61 -10.87 4.34 -1.29
N PHE A 62 -10.44 4.56 -0.07
CA PHE A 62 -10.28 3.50 0.92
C PHE A 62 -11.35 3.64 2.00
N PHE A 63 -12.01 2.56 2.36
CA PHE A 63 -12.79 2.48 3.60
C PHE A 63 -12.67 1.13 4.28
N LEU A 64 -12.88 1.15 5.60
CA LEU A 64 -12.94 -0.02 6.47
C LEU A 64 -14.31 -0.09 7.12
N VAL A 65 -14.93 -1.27 7.08
CA VAL A 65 -16.15 -1.58 7.85
C VAL A 65 -15.75 -1.87 9.30
N LYS A 66 -16.15 -0.97 10.21
CA LYS A 66 -15.85 -1.10 11.64
C LYS A 66 -16.79 -2.05 12.34
N ASP A 67 -18.06 -2.04 11.92
CA ASP A 67 -19.14 -2.77 12.55
C ASP A 67 -20.26 -2.98 11.55
N GLY A 68 -21.11 -3.99 11.76
CA GLY A 68 -22.26 -4.29 10.92
C GLY A 68 -21.90 -4.88 9.55
N ALA A 69 -22.87 -4.79 8.62
CA ALA A 69 -22.78 -5.36 7.30
C ALA A 69 -23.42 -4.46 6.23
N GLY A 70 -23.09 -4.73 4.97
CA GLY A 70 -23.64 -4.02 3.83
C GLY A 70 -23.14 -4.58 2.49
N THR A 71 -23.33 -3.81 1.42
CA THR A 71 -22.90 -4.19 0.08
C THR A 71 -22.16 -3.07 -0.61
N LEU A 72 -21.29 -3.45 -1.56
CA LEU A 72 -20.63 -2.56 -2.51
C LEU A 72 -20.94 -3.05 -3.92
N SER A 73 -21.54 -2.20 -4.75
CA SER A 73 -21.65 -2.41 -6.20
C SER A 73 -20.53 -1.64 -6.89
N TYR A 74 -19.62 -2.31 -7.59
CA TYR A 74 -18.45 -1.74 -8.25
C TYR A 74 -18.05 -2.55 -9.48
N GLY A 75 -17.80 -1.87 -10.61
CA GLY A 75 -17.34 -2.53 -11.85
C GLY A 75 -18.33 -3.60 -12.36
N GLY A 76 -19.63 -3.40 -12.20
CA GLY A 76 -20.68 -4.35 -12.60
C GLY A 76 -20.80 -5.59 -11.70
N ARG A 77 -20.11 -5.63 -10.55
CA ARG A 77 -20.16 -6.71 -9.56
C ARG A 77 -20.72 -6.20 -8.24
N GLU A 78 -21.33 -7.09 -7.47
CA GLU A 78 -21.77 -6.83 -6.12
C GLU A 78 -20.95 -7.63 -5.12
N PHE A 79 -20.52 -6.97 -4.05
CA PHE A 79 -19.71 -7.53 -2.97
C PHE A 79 -20.45 -7.37 -1.65
N SER A 80 -20.62 -8.46 -0.90
CA SER A 80 -21.08 -8.42 0.48
C SER A 80 -19.93 -8.02 1.39
N LEU A 81 -20.20 -7.11 2.31
CA LEU A 81 -19.22 -6.54 3.26
C LEU A 81 -19.69 -6.77 4.69
N ARG A 82 -18.73 -7.02 5.57
CA ARG A 82 -18.93 -7.17 7.03
C ARG A 82 -17.81 -6.53 7.81
N ALA A 83 -17.98 -6.43 9.11
CA ALA A 83 -16.95 -5.89 10.00
C ALA A 83 -15.58 -6.54 9.76
N GLY A 84 -14.55 -5.72 9.57
CA GLY A 84 -13.17 -6.12 9.22
C GLY A 84 -12.86 -6.10 7.74
N ASP A 85 -13.86 -5.99 6.86
CA ASP A 85 -13.60 -5.86 5.43
C ASP A 85 -13.16 -4.44 5.06
N CYS A 86 -12.23 -4.39 4.12
CA CYS A 86 -11.67 -3.17 3.54
C CYS A 86 -12.04 -3.06 2.07
N VAL A 87 -12.17 -1.84 1.61
CA VAL A 87 -12.43 -1.51 0.21
C VAL A 87 -11.34 -0.55 -0.28
N PHE A 88 -10.78 -0.83 -1.46
CA PHE A 88 -9.90 0.10 -2.15
C PHE A 88 -10.24 0.13 -3.64
N ILE A 89 -10.76 1.26 -4.13
CA ILE A 89 -11.30 1.42 -5.49
C ILE A 89 -10.92 2.75 -6.12
N ASP A 90 -10.92 2.77 -7.47
CA ASP A 90 -10.89 3.99 -8.29
C ASP A 90 -12.32 4.49 -8.51
N CYS A 91 -12.64 5.66 -7.96
CA CYS A 91 -13.98 6.25 -7.99
C CYS A 91 -14.34 6.90 -9.35
N ARG A 92 -13.44 6.91 -10.32
CA ARG A 92 -13.78 7.25 -11.71
C ARG A 92 -14.73 6.21 -12.30
N THR A 93 -14.65 4.96 -11.82
CA THR A 93 -15.68 3.94 -12.01
C THR A 93 -16.80 4.18 -11.02
N GLY A 94 -18.05 4.22 -11.52
CA GLY A 94 -19.23 4.39 -10.66
C GLY A 94 -19.34 3.27 -9.62
N TYR A 95 -19.73 3.64 -8.40
CA TYR A 95 -19.95 2.70 -7.31
C TYR A 95 -21.17 3.09 -6.47
N ALA A 96 -21.76 2.09 -5.83
CA ALA A 96 -22.80 2.29 -4.82
C ALA A 96 -22.48 1.43 -3.60
N GLN A 97 -22.73 1.98 -2.42
CA GLN A 97 -22.61 1.26 -1.17
C GLN A 97 -23.91 1.38 -0.39
N ALA A 98 -24.37 0.29 0.20
CA ALA A 98 -25.59 0.21 0.96
C ALA A 98 -25.38 -0.56 2.26
N THR A 99 -25.93 -0.04 3.37
CA THR A 99 -25.94 -0.79 4.64
C THR A 99 -26.96 -1.92 4.56
N SER A 100 -26.78 -2.96 5.36
CA SER A 100 -27.76 -4.02 5.53
C SER A 100 -29.15 -3.44 5.89
N ALA A 101 -30.20 -4.06 5.38
CA ALA A 101 -31.58 -3.72 5.69
C ALA A 101 -32.29 -4.83 6.48
N HIS A 102 -31.52 -5.78 7.01
CA HIS A 102 -32.08 -6.89 7.79
C HIS A 102 -32.73 -6.35 9.08
N ARG A 103 -33.88 -6.91 9.45
CA ARG A 103 -34.59 -6.62 10.70
C ARG A 103 -34.60 -7.87 11.55
N ASP A 104 -34.37 -7.69 12.85
CA ASP A 104 -34.55 -8.74 13.85
C ASP A 104 -36.04 -9.02 14.12
N GLU A 105 -36.32 -10.00 14.98
CA GLU A 105 -37.68 -10.37 15.38
C GLU A 105 -38.48 -9.26 16.06
N SER A 106 -37.78 -8.26 16.62
CA SER A 106 -38.38 -7.07 17.26
C SER A 106 -38.72 -5.96 16.28
N GLY A 107 -38.31 -6.12 14.98
CA GLY A 107 -38.46 -5.14 13.92
C GLY A 107 -37.41 -4.04 13.92
N CYS A 108 -36.40 -4.12 14.80
CA CYS A 108 -35.23 -3.24 14.79
C CYS A 108 -34.26 -3.65 13.66
N PHE A 109 -33.57 -2.67 13.07
CA PHE A 109 -32.50 -2.97 12.13
C PHE A 109 -31.31 -3.51 12.93
N ASP A 110 -30.90 -4.72 12.63
CA ASP A 110 -29.64 -5.29 13.03
C ASP A 110 -28.59 -5.10 11.92
N GLU A 111 -27.31 -5.25 12.28
CA GLU A 111 -26.18 -5.18 11.35
C GLU A 111 -26.02 -3.84 10.60
N LEU A 112 -26.64 -2.74 11.04
CA LEU A 112 -26.34 -1.43 10.50
C LEU A 112 -24.85 -1.11 10.67
N TRP A 113 -24.21 -0.78 9.56
CA TRP A 113 -22.76 -0.63 9.58
C TRP A 113 -22.23 0.68 10.14
N ALA A 114 -20.98 0.62 10.60
CA ALA A 114 -20.14 1.77 10.85
C ALA A 114 -18.86 1.64 10.02
N LEU A 115 -18.43 2.72 9.36
CA LEU A 115 -17.22 2.75 8.57
C LEU A 115 -16.38 3.99 8.79
N SER A 116 -15.11 3.89 8.42
CA SER A 116 -14.21 5.04 8.29
C SER A 116 -13.60 5.03 6.89
N TRP A 117 -13.45 6.21 6.30
CA TRP A 117 -12.99 6.34 4.92
C TRP A 117 -12.04 7.50 4.70
N VAL A 118 -11.29 7.41 3.59
CA VAL A 118 -10.54 8.51 3.00
C VAL A 118 -10.73 8.51 1.48
N HIS A 119 -11.01 9.67 0.90
CA HIS A 119 -10.90 9.96 -0.52
C HIS A 119 -9.62 10.75 -0.76
N PHE A 120 -8.81 10.30 -1.68
CA PHE A 120 -7.52 10.91 -1.98
C PHE A 120 -7.13 10.72 -3.43
N ASP A 121 -6.17 11.51 -3.91
CA ASP A 121 -5.58 11.39 -5.24
C ASP A 121 -4.10 11.85 -5.19
N GLY A 122 -3.44 11.88 -6.33
CA GLY A 122 -2.08 12.37 -6.49
C GLY A 122 -1.49 12.03 -7.86
N PRO A 123 -0.43 12.70 -8.28
CA PRO A 123 0.17 12.51 -9.60
C PRO A 123 0.61 11.07 -9.90
N THR A 124 0.95 10.30 -8.86
CA THR A 124 1.43 8.92 -8.98
C THR A 124 0.36 7.86 -8.76
N MET A 125 -0.87 8.25 -8.39
CA MET A 125 -1.90 7.30 -7.95
C MET A 125 -2.33 6.32 -9.03
N ALA A 126 -2.43 6.74 -10.28
CA ALA A 126 -2.81 5.84 -11.36
C ALA A 126 -1.84 4.66 -11.49
N GLY A 127 -0.53 4.93 -11.48
CA GLY A 127 0.50 3.88 -11.55
C GLY A 127 0.54 3.01 -10.29
N ILE A 128 0.29 3.59 -9.10
CA ILE A 128 0.21 2.82 -7.85
C ILE A 128 -0.99 1.87 -7.88
N TYR A 129 -2.16 2.36 -8.31
CA TYR A 129 -3.38 1.54 -8.39
C TYR A 129 -3.28 0.44 -9.45
N GLU A 130 -2.69 0.74 -10.62
CA GLU A 130 -2.36 -0.27 -11.63
C GLU A 130 -1.47 -1.37 -11.04
N LYS A 131 -0.42 -0.98 -10.32
CA LYS A 131 0.48 -1.92 -9.66
C LYS A 131 -0.22 -2.73 -8.55
N TYR A 132 -1.16 -2.13 -7.82
CA TYR A 132 -2.01 -2.83 -6.87
C TYR A 132 -2.80 -3.96 -7.55
N LEU A 133 -3.46 -3.66 -8.67
CA LEU A 133 -4.25 -4.64 -9.44
C LEU A 133 -3.37 -5.74 -10.05
N GLU A 134 -2.21 -5.39 -10.64
CA GLU A 134 -1.26 -6.34 -11.20
C GLU A 134 -0.76 -7.36 -10.15
N ARG A 135 -0.72 -6.97 -8.89
CA ARG A 135 -0.28 -7.83 -7.77
C ARG A 135 -1.40 -8.64 -7.14
N GLY A 136 -2.58 -8.65 -7.75
CA GLY A 136 -3.74 -9.42 -7.30
C GLY A 136 -4.66 -8.64 -6.36
N GLY A 137 -4.48 -7.33 -6.24
CA GLY A 137 -5.36 -6.45 -5.47
C GLY A 137 -6.79 -6.55 -5.92
N GLN A 138 -7.71 -6.66 -4.96
CA GLN A 138 -9.14 -6.78 -5.20
C GLN A 138 -9.84 -5.53 -4.65
N PRO A 139 -11.00 -5.14 -5.23
CA PRO A 139 -11.79 -4.03 -4.71
C PRO A 139 -12.21 -4.20 -3.25
N VAL A 140 -12.37 -5.45 -2.81
CA VAL A 140 -12.74 -5.83 -1.44
C VAL A 140 -11.78 -6.89 -0.94
N PHE A 141 -11.30 -6.72 0.28
CA PHE A 141 -10.42 -7.68 0.95
C PHE A 141 -10.61 -7.62 2.47
N SER A 142 -10.28 -8.70 3.18
CA SER A 142 -10.41 -8.76 4.65
C SER A 142 -9.06 -8.56 5.32
N CYS A 143 -9.02 -7.83 6.43
CA CYS A 143 -7.83 -7.64 7.26
C CYS A 143 -7.53 -8.92 8.04
N THR A 144 -6.68 -9.79 7.53
CA THR A 144 -6.33 -11.08 8.17
C THR A 144 -5.09 -11.01 9.04
N ALA A 145 -4.18 -10.05 8.79
CA ALA A 145 -2.96 -9.92 9.56
C ALA A 145 -3.25 -9.32 10.95
N PRO A 146 -2.66 -9.89 12.05
CA PRO A 146 -2.82 -9.35 13.40
C PRO A 146 -2.46 -7.86 13.48
N GLY A 147 -3.30 -7.05 14.14
CA GLY A 147 -3.08 -5.61 14.32
C GLY A 147 -3.29 -4.75 13.05
N ARG A 148 -3.59 -5.35 11.89
CA ARG A 148 -3.74 -4.62 10.62
C ARG A 148 -4.97 -3.71 10.62
N ARG A 149 -6.07 -4.19 11.17
CA ARG A 149 -7.31 -3.43 11.30
C ARG A 149 -7.09 -2.16 12.13
N GLU A 150 -6.44 -2.29 13.27
CA GLU A 150 -6.09 -1.19 14.18
C GLU A 150 -5.15 -0.20 13.49
N ARG A 151 -4.21 -0.71 12.67
CA ARG A 151 -3.31 0.14 11.88
C ARG A 151 -4.08 0.99 10.87
N TYR A 152 -5.01 0.41 10.11
CA TYR A 152 -5.86 1.18 9.18
C TYR A 152 -6.71 2.22 9.90
N LEU A 153 -7.34 1.87 11.03
CA LEU A 153 -8.13 2.81 11.83
C LEU A 153 -7.27 3.97 12.36
N SER A 154 -6.06 3.67 12.82
CA SER A 154 -5.10 4.67 13.29
C SER A 154 -4.69 5.62 12.16
N LEU A 155 -4.37 5.11 10.96
CA LEU A 155 -3.98 5.91 9.81
C LEU A 155 -5.12 6.83 9.34
N VAL A 156 -6.34 6.29 9.18
CA VAL A 156 -7.52 7.10 8.81
C VAL A 156 -7.80 8.16 9.87
N GLY A 157 -7.69 7.81 11.14
CA GLY A 157 -7.86 8.75 12.26
C GLY A 157 -6.80 9.86 12.25
N ALA A 158 -5.53 9.52 12.01
CA ALA A 158 -4.44 10.49 11.92
C ALA A 158 -4.65 11.45 10.73
N ILE A 159 -5.04 10.94 9.56
CA ILE A 159 -5.36 11.76 8.38
C ILE A 159 -6.49 12.73 8.69
N PHE A 160 -7.56 12.26 9.36
CA PHE A 160 -8.70 13.09 9.75
C PHE A 160 -8.28 14.22 10.70
N GLN A 161 -7.46 13.94 11.70
CA GLN A 161 -6.96 14.93 12.66
C GLN A 161 -6.06 15.97 11.98
N LEU A 162 -5.13 15.52 11.13
CA LEU A 162 -4.25 16.39 10.36
C LEU A 162 -5.05 17.33 9.43
N ALA A 163 -6.09 16.81 8.76
CA ALA A 163 -6.93 17.62 7.87
C ALA A 163 -7.68 18.73 8.61
N SER A 164 -7.97 18.53 9.90
CA SER A 164 -8.64 19.50 10.78
C SER A 164 -7.67 20.47 11.47
N ALA A 165 -6.35 20.20 11.41
CA ALA A 165 -5.33 21.02 12.06
C ALA A 165 -4.91 22.21 11.17
N ASP A 166 -4.51 23.31 11.81
CA ASP A 166 -3.85 24.42 11.13
C ASP A 166 -2.33 24.27 11.27
N SER A 167 -1.70 23.72 10.23
CA SER A 167 -0.27 23.45 10.19
C SER A 167 0.33 23.78 8.82
N TYR A 168 1.44 24.48 8.81
CA TYR A 168 2.20 24.80 7.61
C TYR A 168 2.64 23.55 6.80
N VAL A 169 2.97 22.46 7.48
CA VAL A 169 3.41 21.21 6.84
C VAL A 169 2.29 20.17 6.70
N ARG A 170 1.04 20.58 6.90
CA ARG A 170 -0.13 19.69 6.93
C ARG A 170 -0.22 18.78 5.70
N ASP A 171 -0.09 19.33 4.50
CA ASP A 171 -0.20 18.56 3.25
C ASP A 171 0.90 17.49 3.16
N MET A 172 2.13 17.79 3.61
CA MET A 172 3.22 16.82 3.65
C MET A 172 2.97 15.72 4.69
N GLN A 173 2.43 16.07 5.85
CA GLN A 173 2.07 15.12 6.89
C GLN A 173 0.93 14.18 6.41
N ILE A 174 -0.08 14.73 5.75
CA ILE A 174 -1.16 13.93 5.13
C ILE A 174 -0.58 13.01 4.05
N ALA A 175 0.30 13.50 3.17
CA ALA A 175 0.95 12.69 2.15
C ALA A 175 1.75 11.52 2.75
N ALA A 176 2.44 11.73 3.85
CA ALA A 176 3.16 10.67 4.57
C ALA A 176 2.21 9.58 5.09
N GLN A 177 1.07 9.97 5.71
CA GLN A 177 0.06 9.01 6.18
C GLN A 177 -0.62 8.27 5.03
N LEU A 178 -0.91 8.93 3.91
CA LEU A 178 -1.47 8.30 2.72
C LEU A 178 -0.47 7.31 2.09
N THR A 179 0.83 7.64 2.08
CA THR A 179 1.88 6.73 1.62
C THR A 179 1.96 5.49 2.48
N GLU A 180 1.87 5.64 3.81
CA GLU A 180 1.84 4.51 4.76
C GLU A 180 0.58 3.65 4.56
N LEU A 181 -0.59 4.28 4.35
CA LEU A 181 -1.83 3.58 4.03
C LEU A 181 -1.67 2.73 2.76
N LEU A 182 -1.14 3.30 1.68
CA LEU A 182 -0.89 2.59 0.43
C LEU A 182 0.13 1.45 0.61
N THR A 183 1.15 1.64 1.44
CA THR A 183 2.11 0.58 1.78
C THR A 183 1.41 -0.61 2.42
N CYS A 184 0.53 -0.37 3.39
CA CYS A 184 -0.28 -1.42 4.03
C CYS A 184 -1.20 -2.11 3.01
N LEU A 185 -1.87 -1.33 2.14
CA LEU A 185 -2.73 -1.87 1.07
C LEU A 185 -1.97 -2.75 0.10
N MET A 186 -0.78 -2.32 -0.31
CA MET A 186 0.07 -3.10 -1.21
C MET A 186 0.61 -4.39 -0.56
N GLU A 187 0.83 -4.40 0.75
CA GLU A 187 1.22 -5.59 1.49
C GLU A 187 0.06 -6.58 1.60
N ASP A 188 -1.14 -6.10 1.95
CA ASP A 188 -2.33 -6.94 2.17
C ASP A 188 -2.93 -7.46 0.86
N ALA A 189 -2.84 -6.66 -0.22
CA ALA A 189 -3.28 -7.07 -1.55
C ALA A 189 -2.39 -8.14 -2.18
N TRP A 190 -1.17 -8.29 -1.68
CA TRP A 190 -0.25 -9.29 -2.19
C TRP A 190 -0.77 -10.69 -1.90
N ASN A 191 -1.54 -11.23 -2.85
CA ASN A 191 -1.98 -12.62 -2.81
C ASN A 191 -1.28 -13.40 -3.94
N PRO A 192 -0.18 -14.08 -3.63
CA PRO A 192 0.56 -14.87 -4.62
C PRO A 192 -0.29 -16.04 -5.20
N GLU A 193 -1.40 -16.40 -4.56
CA GLU A 193 -2.28 -17.47 -5.03
C GLU A 193 -3.16 -17.05 -6.21
N LEU A 194 -3.45 -15.74 -6.36
CA LEU A 194 -4.28 -15.22 -7.46
C LEU A 194 -3.51 -14.98 -8.77
N THR A 195 -2.17 -14.99 -8.72
CA THR A 195 -1.31 -14.69 -9.87
C THR A 195 -0.83 -15.90 -10.65
N GLY A 196 -1.38 -17.12 -10.43
CA GLY A 196 -0.97 -18.31 -11.19
C GLY A 196 -1.58 -19.62 -10.71
N SER A 197 -1.71 -20.57 -11.60
CA SER A 197 -2.36 -21.88 -11.56
C SER A 197 -2.33 -22.68 -10.26
N PRO A 198 -3.38 -23.46 -9.95
CA PRO A 198 -3.49 -24.26 -8.73
C PRO A 198 -2.52 -25.45 -8.76
N GLY A 199 -1.73 -25.62 -7.72
CA GLY A 199 -1.10 -26.91 -7.49
C GLY A 199 0.36 -26.97 -7.05
N THR A 200 0.95 -25.93 -6.44
CA THR A 200 2.25 -26.12 -5.75
C THR A 200 2.37 -25.19 -4.56
N LYS A 201 2.88 -25.73 -3.44
CA LYS A 201 3.25 -24.98 -2.25
C LYS A 201 4.16 -23.80 -2.67
N ARG A 202 3.59 -22.58 -2.78
CA ARG A 202 4.30 -21.46 -3.36
C ARG A 202 5.29 -20.90 -2.35
N LEU A 203 6.53 -20.98 -2.77
CA LEU A 203 7.66 -20.33 -2.13
C LEU A 203 7.42 -18.83 -2.05
N SER A 204 7.56 -18.28 -0.87
CA SER A 204 7.62 -16.83 -0.71
C SER A 204 8.90 -16.29 -1.36
N VAL A 205 8.79 -15.43 -2.36
CA VAL A 205 9.96 -14.76 -2.98
C VAL A 205 10.75 -13.97 -1.93
N ARG A 206 10.11 -13.62 -0.78
CA ARG A 206 10.77 -13.07 0.41
C ARG A 206 11.79 -14.05 1.01
N GLU A 207 11.47 -15.36 1.04
CA GLU A 207 12.40 -16.38 1.53
C GLU A 207 13.64 -16.50 0.63
N VAL A 208 13.46 -16.38 -0.70
CA VAL A 208 14.59 -16.34 -1.64
C VAL A 208 15.48 -15.14 -1.39
N ARG A 209 14.88 -13.96 -1.19
CA ARG A 209 15.63 -12.72 -0.90
C ARG A 209 16.33 -12.79 0.45
N ALA A 210 15.68 -13.28 1.49
CA ALA A 210 16.28 -13.50 2.80
C ALA A 210 17.48 -14.47 2.68
N TYR A 211 17.30 -15.59 1.98
CA TYR A 211 18.38 -16.54 1.73
C TYR A 211 19.57 -15.89 0.99
N ILE A 212 19.33 -15.05 -0.02
CA ILE A 212 20.40 -14.29 -0.69
C ILE A 212 21.14 -13.39 0.30
N SER A 213 20.43 -12.73 1.21
CA SER A 213 21.03 -11.83 2.21
C SER A 213 21.87 -12.59 3.24
N ASP A 214 21.49 -13.81 3.59
CA ASP A 214 22.20 -14.63 4.59
C ASP A 214 23.39 -15.40 3.99
N HIS A 215 23.35 -15.67 2.67
CA HIS A 215 24.34 -16.53 1.98
C HIS A 215 25.08 -15.81 0.85
N TYR A 216 25.16 -14.48 0.88
CA TYR A 216 25.72 -13.66 -0.20
C TYR A 216 27.14 -14.01 -0.59
N GLY A 217 27.96 -14.52 0.35
CA GLY A 217 29.34 -14.95 0.11
C GLY A 217 29.47 -16.26 -0.65
N GLU A 218 28.38 -17.03 -0.75
CA GLU A 218 28.37 -18.34 -1.44
C GLU A 218 28.17 -18.18 -2.95
N LYS A 219 28.37 -19.29 -3.69
CA LYS A 219 28.11 -19.33 -5.13
C LYS A 219 26.60 -19.32 -5.41
N LEU A 220 26.02 -18.15 -5.43
CA LEU A 220 24.61 -17.95 -5.75
C LEU A 220 24.39 -17.67 -7.24
N SER A 221 23.34 -18.27 -7.79
CA SER A 221 22.84 -18.04 -9.14
C SER A 221 21.33 -18.30 -9.19
N LEU A 222 20.66 -17.83 -10.24
CA LEU A 222 19.26 -18.15 -10.48
C LEU A 222 19.02 -19.66 -10.53
N ASP A 223 19.96 -20.43 -11.13
CA ASP A 223 19.86 -21.90 -11.22
C ASP A 223 20.05 -22.57 -9.85
N SER A 224 21.02 -22.11 -9.02
CA SER A 224 21.23 -22.68 -7.68
C SER A 224 20.03 -22.40 -6.76
N LEU A 225 19.48 -21.20 -6.83
CA LEU A 225 18.29 -20.81 -6.07
C LEU A 225 17.04 -21.57 -6.54
N SER A 226 16.84 -21.73 -7.86
CA SER A 226 15.70 -22.48 -8.38
C SER A 226 15.72 -23.94 -7.94
N LYS A 227 16.91 -24.57 -7.91
CA LYS A 227 17.09 -25.94 -7.39
C LYS A 227 16.85 -26.05 -5.88
N ARG A 228 17.39 -25.09 -5.12
CA ARG A 228 17.25 -25.11 -3.65
C ARG A 228 15.80 -24.95 -3.21
N PHE A 229 15.07 -24.12 -3.90
CA PHE A 229 13.68 -23.81 -3.56
C PHE A 229 12.67 -24.64 -4.36
N PHE A 230 13.12 -25.63 -5.15
CA PHE A 230 12.27 -26.51 -5.94
C PHE A 230 11.29 -25.77 -6.86
N ILE A 231 11.76 -24.70 -7.49
CA ILE A 231 10.95 -23.83 -8.36
C ILE A 231 11.55 -23.77 -9.77
N ASN A 232 10.69 -23.65 -10.79
CA ASN A 232 11.17 -23.44 -12.15
C ASN A 232 11.92 -22.09 -12.24
N LYS A 233 13.12 -22.10 -12.84
CA LYS A 233 13.98 -20.90 -12.91
C LYS A 233 13.37 -19.72 -13.65
N TYR A 234 12.62 -19.97 -14.70
CA TYR A 234 11.97 -18.91 -15.48
C TYR A 234 10.83 -18.28 -14.70
N TYR A 235 10.08 -19.13 -13.96
CA TYR A 235 9.05 -18.67 -13.07
C TYR A 235 9.62 -17.86 -11.91
N LEU A 236 10.69 -18.34 -11.26
CA LEU A 236 11.40 -17.59 -10.22
C LEU A 236 11.88 -16.23 -10.73
N ALA A 237 12.51 -16.18 -11.92
CA ALA A 237 12.99 -14.95 -12.51
C ALA A 237 11.84 -13.94 -12.75
N LYS A 238 10.72 -14.44 -13.25
CA LYS A 238 9.52 -13.64 -13.52
C LYS A 238 8.95 -13.05 -12.24
N ILE A 239 8.56 -13.89 -11.27
CA ILE A 239 7.89 -13.44 -10.02
C ILE A 239 8.81 -12.58 -9.16
N PHE A 240 10.15 -12.85 -9.16
CA PHE A 240 11.10 -12.02 -8.43
C PHE A 240 11.19 -10.61 -9.01
N LYS A 241 11.25 -10.51 -10.37
CA LYS A 241 11.28 -9.22 -11.05
C LYS A 241 9.95 -8.46 -10.89
N GLU A 242 8.82 -9.16 -10.94
CA GLU A 242 7.49 -8.57 -10.72
C GLU A 242 7.36 -8.02 -9.30
N GLN A 243 7.86 -8.75 -8.29
CA GLN A 243 7.75 -8.34 -6.90
C GLN A 243 8.71 -7.22 -6.50
N TYR A 244 9.97 -7.27 -6.97
CA TYR A 244 11.01 -6.35 -6.53
C TYR A 244 11.43 -5.31 -7.58
N GLY A 245 10.96 -5.42 -8.81
CA GLY A 245 11.34 -4.51 -9.90
C GLY A 245 12.72 -4.77 -10.54
N TYR A 246 13.50 -5.71 -9.98
CA TYR A 246 14.84 -6.06 -10.46
C TYR A 246 15.07 -7.59 -10.49
N THR A 247 16.11 -8.04 -11.19
CA THR A 247 16.38 -9.46 -11.36
C THR A 247 17.04 -10.08 -10.11
N VAL A 248 16.96 -11.41 -9.96
CA VAL A 248 17.68 -12.18 -8.91
C VAL A 248 19.17 -11.86 -8.91
N ASN A 249 19.81 -11.81 -10.08
CA ASN A 249 21.24 -11.50 -10.19
C ASN A 249 21.57 -10.07 -9.76
N ALA A 250 20.67 -9.11 -10.05
CA ALA A 250 20.81 -7.75 -9.57
C ALA A 250 20.67 -7.68 -8.04
N CYS A 251 19.76 -8.47 -7.45
CA CYS A 251 19.63 -8.58 -6.00
C CYS A 251 20.92 -9.10 -5.35
N ILE A 252 21.47 -10.20 -5.87
CA ILE A 252 22.73 -10.78 -5.38
C ILE A 252 23.85 -9.73 -5.43
N ALA A 253 23.98 -9.03 -6.55
CA ALA A 253 24.98 -7.99 -6.71
C ALA A 253 24.79 -6.84 -5.69
N GLN A 254 23.55 -6.33 -5.52
CA GLN A 254 23.24 -5.27 -4.56
C GLN A 254 23.57 -5.66 -3.11
N VAL A 255 23.19 -6.87 -2.68
CA VAL A 255 23.50 -7.36 -1.32
C VAL A 255 25.01 -7.43 -1.11
N ARG A 256 25.75 -8.01 -2.08
CA ARG A 256 27.22 -8.09 -2.04
C ARG A 256 27.89 -6.74 -1.99
N ILE A 257 27.46 -5.78 -2.80
CA ILE A 257 27.99 -4.42 -2.79
C ILE A 257 27.68 -3.72 -1.46
N GLY A 258 26.47 -3.90 -0.90
CA GLY A 258 26.15 -3.37 0.42
C GLY A 258 27.12 -3.88 1.50
N LYS A 259 27.44 -5.17 1.50
CA LYS A 259 28.45 -5.76 2.43
C LYS A 259 29.87 -5.28 2.14
N ALA A 260 30.22 -5.16 0.86
CA ALA A 260 31.53 -4.61 0.49
C ALA A 260 31.71 -3.17 0.98
N LYS A 261 30.70 -2.33 0.95
CA LYS A 261 30.72 -0.96 1.49
C LYS A 261 31.03 -0.94 2.99
N GLU A 262 30.37 -1.80 3.76
CA GLU A 262 30.66 -1.96 5.20
C GLU A 262 32.13 -2.31 5.43
N LEU A 263 32.66 -3.32 4.71
CA LEU A 263 34.04 -3.77 4.86
C LEU A 263 35.07 -2.73 4.38
N LEU A 264 34.75 -2.00 3.28
CA LEU A 264 35.62 -0.92 2.79
C LEU A 264 35.75 0.24 3.79
N ARG A 265 34.72 0.53 4.56
CA ARG A 265 34.70 1.61 5.57
C ARG A 265 35.32 1.22 6.90
N PHE A 266 35.16 -0.02 7.31
CA PHE A 266 35.43 -0.46 8.68
C PHE A 266 36.56 -1.50 8.79
N SER A 267 37.30 -1.78 7.70
CA SER A 267 38.44 -2.68 7.74
C SER A 267 39.59 -2.24 6.83
N ASP A 268 40.83 -2.64 7.19
CA ASP A 268 42.06 -2.41 6.42
C ASP A 268 42.33 -3.52 5.37
N ARG A 269 41.36 -4.40 5.12
CA ARG A 269 41.49 -5.49 4.15
C ARG A 269 41.66 -4.96 2.74
N SER A 270 42.42 -5.65 1.90
CA SER A 270 42.56 -5.22 0.51
C SER A 270 41.20 -5.23 -0.24
N VAL A 271 41.05 -4.33 -1.21
CA VAL A 271 39.85 -4.27 -2.06
C VAL A 271 39.54 -5.60 -2.72
N GLU A 272 40.58 -6.30 -3.15
CA GLU A 272 40.45 -7.63 -3.75
C GLU A 272 39.94 -8.68 -2.74
N ALA A 273 40.52 -8.73 -1.52
CA ALA A 273 40.07 -9.63 -0.48
C ALA A 273 38.60 -9.38 -0.10
N ILE A 274 38.18 -8.13 -0.01
CA ILE A 274 36.78 -7.76 0.24
C ILE A 274 35.86 -8.26 -0.90
N GLY A 275 36.30 -8.15 -2.15
CA GLY A 275 35.55 -8.68 -3.29
C GLY A 275 35.31 -10.19 -3.15
N PHE A 276 36.34 -10.95 -2.80
CA PHE A 276 36.23 -12.40 -2.59
C PHE A 276 35.32 -12.75 -1.40
N ASP A 277 35.46 -12.07 -0.27
CA ASP A 277 34.62 -12.29 0.92
C ASP A 277 33.14 -12.01 0.63
N CYS A 278 32.86 -11.04 -0.23
CA CYS A 278 31.51 -10.74 -0.67
C CYS A 278 30.99 -11.69 -1.77
N GLY A 279 31.75 -12.72 -2.13
CA GLY A 279 31.33 -13.77 -3.05
C GLY A 279 31.57 -13.46 -4.54
N PHE A 280 32.37 -12.44 -4.86
CA PHE A 280 32.84 -12.20 -6.23
C PHE A 280 34.05 -13.11 -6.53
N THR A 281 34.05 -13.78 -7.65
CA THR A 281 35.14 -14.68 -8.08
C THR A 281 36.21 -13.97 -8.95
N ASP A 282 35.92 -12.75 -9.39
CA ASP A 282 36.80 -11.93 -10.23
C ASP A 282 36.84 -10.49 -9.71
N PRO A 283 38.03 -9.98 -9.31
CA PRO A 283 38.19 -8.63 -8.82
C PRO A 283 37.78 -7.53 -9.82
N ASN A 284 37.99 -7.78 -11.12
CA ASN A 284 37.60 -6.83 -12.16
C ASN A 284 36.07 -6.79 -12.30
N TYR A 285 35.42 -7.92 -12.20
CA TYR A 285 33.97 -7.99 -12.20
C TYR A 285 33.39 -7.30 -10.95
N PHE A 286 33.99 -7.53 -9.78
CA PHE A 286 33.64 -6.80 -8.55
C PHE A 286 33.73 -5.28 -8.74
N ALA A 287 34.86 -4.78 -9.23
CA ALA A 287 35.06 -3.34 -9.42
C ALA A 287 34.04 -2.73 -10.39
N ARG A 288 33.71 -3.43 -11.49
CA ARG A 288 32.67 -3.02 -12.45
C ARG A 288 31.28 -2.99 -11.84
N CYS A 289 30.91 -4.04 -11.07
CA CYS A 289 29.63 -4.10 -10.39
C CYS A 289 29.51 -2.99 -9.33
N PHE A 290 30.56 -2.77 -8.55
CA PHE A 290 30.61 -1.73 -7.54
C PHE A 290 30.43 -0.34 -8.16
N LYS A 291 31.21 -0.03 -9.19
CA LYS A 291 31.11 1.26 -9.91
C LYS A 291 29.74 1.46 -10.57
N LYS A 292 29.11 0.38 -11.06
CA LYS A 292 27.76 0.45 -11.65
C LYS A 292 26.70 0.80 -10.60
N VAL A 293 26.86 0.34 -9.35
CA VAL A 293 25.88 0.56 -8.26
C VAL A 293 26.13 1.88 -7.54
N GLU A 294 27.40 2.21 -7.24
CA GLU A 294 27.78 3.34 -6.38
C GLU A 294 28.29 4.56 -7.18
N GLY A 295 28.52 4.43 -8.48
CA GLY A 295 29.03 5.51 -9.33
C GLY A 295 30.55 5.68 -9.30
N VAL A 296 31.23 5.17 -8.26
CA VAL A 296 32.68 5.26 -8.04
C VAL A 296 33.30 3.88 -7.87
N SER A 297 34.62 3.76 -8.06
CA SER A 297 35.33 2.49 -7.82
C SER A 297 35.41 2.16 -6.31
N PRO A 298 35.65 0.89 -5.94
CA PRO A 298 35.83 0.50 -4.53
C PRO A 298 36.98 1.26 -3.84
N SER A 299 38.08 1.53 -4.56
CA SER A 299 39.22 2.27 -4.03
C SER A 299 38.88 3.74 -3.79
N GLU A 300 38.23 4.40 -4.74
CA GLU A 300 37.74 5.78 -4.59
C GLU A 300 36.72 5.87 -3.45
N TYR A 301 35.83 4.89 -3.32
CA TYR A 301 34.86 4.83 -2.23
C TYR A 301 35.53 4.75 -0.86
N ARG A 302 36.59 3.92 -0.70
CA ARG A 302 37.37 3.82 0.53
C ARG A 302 38.06 5.14 0.89
N GLN A 303 38.62 5.85 -0.12
CA GLN A 303 39.34 7.11 0.11
C GLN A 303 38.41 8.25 0.51
N SER A 304 37.12 8.14 0.25
CA SER A 304 36.13 9.17 0.58
C SER A 304 35.64 9.10 2.02
N TRP A 305 36.10 8.13 2.79
CA TRP A 305 35.73 7.91 4.20
C TRP A 305 36.94 7.87 5.11
#